data_1ff01124345ace354dba560f72da96f9
#
_entry.id   1ff01124345ace354dba560f72da96f9
#
_cell.length_a   1.000
_cell.length_b   1.000
_cell.length_c   1.000
_cell.angle_alpha   90.00
_cell.angle_beta   90.00
_cell.angle_gamma   90.00
#
_symmetry.space_group_name_H-M   'P 1'
#
loop_
_entity.id
_entity.type
_entity.pdbx_description
1 polymer ?
#
loop_
_entity_poly.entity_id
_entity_poly.type
_entity_poly.pdbx_seq_one_letter_code
_entity_poly.pdbx_strand_id
1 'polypeptide(L)'
;VRFGVSISPELIEQFDELLTRRGYTNRSEAIRDLIRKELVEQEEIEGREMVGTLTIIYDHHVRELSEELIRFQHDHHMHVLSSLHIHLDHDNCLEIIVVRGAGPKIKHLADRILATKGVKHGRMVITSTGGDLPK
;
A
#
# COMPACT_ATOMS: atom_id res chain seq x y z
N VAL A 1 3.01 -26.59 -12.14
CA VAL A 1 3.31 -27.68 -11.20
C VAL A 1 2.11 -27.96 -10.31
N ARG A 2 1.84 -29.22 -10.08
CA ARG A 2 0.83 -29.66 -9.12
C ARG A 2 1.53 -30.19 -7.87
N PHE A 3 1.03 -29.84 -6.70
CA PHE A 3 1.53 -30.36 -5.44
C PHE A 3 0.38 -30.58 -4.47
N GLY A 4 0.56 -31.45 -3.48
CA GLY A 4 -0.45 -31.77 -2.48
C GLY A 4 -0.03 -31.27 -1.11
N VAL A 5 -1.03 -30.87 -0.32
CA VAL A 5 -0.86 -30.44 1.07
C VAL A 5 -1.88 -31.16 1.95
N SER A 6 -1.42 -31.65 3.09
CA SER A 6 -2.31 -32.20 4.12
C SER A 6 -2.80 -31.06 5.02
N ILE A 7 -4.11 -30.90 5.07
CA ILE A 7 -4.75 -29.83 5.85
C ILE A 7 -5.88 -30.48 6.66
N SER A 8 -6.06 -30.04 7.91
CA SER A 8 -7.18 -30.54 8.72
C SER A 8 -8.52 -30.13 8.12
N PRO A 9 -9.58 -30.94 8.29
CA PRO A 9 -10.91 -30.60 7.78
C PRO A 9 -11.42 -29.24 8.26
N GLU A 10 -11.16 -28.90 9.52
CA GLU A 10 -11.57 -27.61 10.12
C GLU A 10 -10.89 -26.43 9.44
N LEU A 11 -9.59 -26.53 9.18
CA LEU A 11 -8.84 -25.47 8.55
C LEU A 11 -9.24 -25.25 7.10
N ILE A 12 -9.45 -26.34 6.35
CA ILE A 12 -9.86 -26.22 4.94
C ILE A 12 -11.27 -25.64 4.81
N GLU A 13 -12.16 -25.97 5.73
CA GLU A 13 -13.51 -25.40 5.76
C GLU A 13 -13.47 -23.88 5.97
N GLN A 14 -12.68 -23.40 6.93
CA GLN A 14 -12.49 -21.98 7.17
C GLN A 14 -11.84 -21.27 5.98
N PHE A 15 -10.89 -21.93 5.34
CA PHE A 15 -10.26 -21.40 4.13
C PHE A 15 -11.28 -21.24 3.00
N ASP A 16 -12.09 -22.25 2.75
CA ASP A 16 -13.12 -22.22 1.70
C ASP A 16 -14.16 -21.12 1.94
N GLU A 17 -14.58 -20.92 3.19
CA GLU A 17 -15.47 -19.82 3.56
C GLU A 17 -14.82 -18.46 3.27
N LEU A 18 -13.55 -18.31 3.62
CA LEU A 18 -12.78 -17.09 3.35
C LEU A 18 -12.70 -16.80 1.85
N LEU A 19 -12.45 -17.83 1.04
CA LEU A 19 -12.37 -17.71 -0.42
C LEU A 19 -13.69 -17.24 -1.01
N THR A 20 -14.79 -17.79 -0.55
CA THR A 20 -16.13 -17.39 -0.99
C THR A 20 -16.39 -15.92 -0.69
N ARG A 21 -16.08 -15.47 0.51
CA ARG A 21 -16.22 -14.05 0.90
C ARG A 21 -15.37 -13.12 0.05
N ARG A 22 -14.19 -13.56 -0.36
CA ARG A 22 -13.26 -12.76 -1.19
C ARG A 22 -13.52 -12.89 -2.68
N GLY A 23 -14.50 -13.69 -3.10
CA GLY A 23 -14.86 -13.84 -4.50
C GLY A 23 -13.98 -14.75 -5.31
N TYR A 24 -13.16 -15.59 -4.68
CA TYR A 24 -12.39 -16.60 -5.41
C TYR A 24 -13.28 -17.75 -5.86
N THR A 25 -13.05 -18.23 -7.07
CA THR A 25 -13.79 -19.35 -7.66
C THR A 25 -13.10 -20.71 -7.43
N ASN A 26 -11.81 -20.69 -7.10
CA ASN A 26 -11.05 -21.91 -6.82
C ASN A 26 -9.89 -21.65 -5.87
N ARG A 27 -9.43 -22.73 -5.24
CA ARG A 27 -8.33 -22.68 -4.27
C ARG A 27 -7.00 -22.31 -4.90
N SER A 28 -6.75 -22.75 -6.12
CA SER A 28 -5.47 -22.55 -6.80
C SER A 28 -5.15 -21.07 -6.99
N GLU A 29 -6.12 -20.27 -7.40
CA GLU A 29 -5.94 -18.83 -7.54
C GLU A 29 -5.65 -18.15 -6.21
N ALA A 30 -6.40 -18.51 -5.17
CA ALA A 30 -6.20 -17.95 -3.84
C ALA A 30 -4.81 -18.29 -3.28
N ILE A 31 -4.36 -19.53 -3.48
CA ILE A 31 -3.04 -19.95 -3.05
C ILE A 31 -1.94 -19.19 -3.80
N ARG A 32 -2.08 -19.02 -5.11
CA ARG A 32 -1.13 -18.22 -5.89
C ARG A 32 -1.04 -16.78 -5.36
N ASP A 33 -2.18 -16.17 -5.06
CA ASP A 33 -2.21 -14.80 -4.54
C ASP A 33 -1.59 -14.70 -3.15
N LEU A 34 -1.82 -15.69 -2.28
CA LEU A 34 -1.17 -15.75 -0.97
C LEU A 34 0.35 -15.85 -1.08
N ILE A 35 0.83 -16.70 -1.99
CA ILE A 35 2.27 -16.85 -2.23
C ILE A 35 2.86 -15.54 -2.74
N ARG A 36 2.24 -14.90 -3.72
CA ARG A 36 2.70 -13.61 -4.24
C ARG A 36 2.75 -12.54 -3.15
N LYS A 37 1.76 -12.51 -2.29
CA LYS A 37 1.72 -11.57 -1.16
C LYS A 37 2.92 -11.75 -0.24
N GLU A 38 3.24 -12.99 0.12
CA GLU A 38 4.41 -13.30 0.95
C GLU A 38 5.71 -12.89 0.26
N LEU A 39 5.83 -13.14 -1.05
CA LEU A 39 7.01 -12.74 -1.81
C LEU A 39 7.18 -11.22 -1.85
N VAL A 40 6.09 -10.48 -1.99
CA VAL A 40 6.11 -9.00 -1.97
C VAL A 40 6.58 -8.48 -0.61
N GLU A 41 6.06 -9.05 0.47
CA GLU A 41 6.48 -8.68 1.82
C GLU A 41 7.98 -8.94 2.03
N GLN A 42 8.49 -10.03 1.47
CA GLN A 42 9.92 -10.35 1.52
C GLN A 42 10.75 -9.35 0.69
N GLU A 43 10.29 -8.94 -0.48
CA GLU A 43 10.96 -7.90 -1.29
C GLU A 43 11.07 -6.58 -0.52
N GLU A 44 10.04 -6.20 0.21
CA GLU A 44 10.05 -5.01 1.06
C GLU A 44 11.14 -5.10 2.13
N ILE A 45 11.21 -6.23 2.85
CA ILE A 45 12.22 -6.48 3.88
C ILE A 45 13.64 -6.41 3.31
N GLU A 46 13.86 -6.95 2.11
CA GLU A 46 15.14 -6.93 1.44
C GLU A 46 15.53 -5.56 0.86
N GLY A 47 14.67 -4.57 0.98
CA GLY A 47 14.92 -3.22 0.47
C GLY A 47 14.87 -3.09 -1.03
N ARG A 48 14.18 -3.99 -1.72
CA ARG A 48 14.00 -3.93 -3.17
C ARG A 48 13.15 -2.72 -3.55
N GLU A 49 13.22 -2.34 -4.81
CA GLU A 49 12.40 -1.24 -5.31
C GLU A 49 10.92 -1.62 -5.28
N MET A 50 10.15 -0.78 -4.62
CA MET A 50 8.73 -0.98 -4.39
C MET A 50 7.96 0.24 -4.88
N VAL A 51 6.67 0.09 -5.05
CA VAL A 51 5.75 1.20 -5.28
C VAL A 51 4.75 1.25 -4.14
N GLY A 52 4.42 2.45 -3.71
CA GLY A 52 3.47 2.64 -2.62
C GLY A 52 2.46 3.71 -2.92
N THR A 53 1.29 3.58 -2.30
CA THR A 53 0.27 4.62 -2.31
C THR A 53 0.02 5.06 -0.88
N LEU A 54 0.26 6.33 -0.61
CA LEU A 54 -0.03 6.95 0.68
C LEU A 54 -1.33 7.72 0.55
N THR A 55 -2.34 7.30 1.30
CA THR A 55 -3.62 8.00 1.39
C THR A 55 -3.67 8.78 2.68
N ILE A 56 -3.89 10.08 2.63
CA ILE A 56 -4.00 10.93 3.81
C ILE A 56 -5.30 11.73 3.78
N ILE A 57 -5.80 11.98 4.98
CA ILE A 57 -6.91 12.89 5.22
C ILE A 57 -6.35 14.05 6.03
N TYR A 58 -6.59 15.27 5.61
CA TYR A 58 -6.11 16.43 6.32
C TYR A 58 -7.11 17.60 6.23
N ASP A 59 -6.98 18.51 7.18
CA ASP A 59 -7.76 19.74 7.20
C ASP A 59 -7.06 20.80 6.34
N HIS A 60 -7.68 21.18 5.23
CA HIS A 60 -7.10 22.17 4.33
C HIS A 60 -7.09 23.60 4.92
N HIS A 61 -7.77 23.82 6.03
CA HIS A 61 -7.73 25.10 6.75
C HIS A 61 -6.50 25.22 7.66
N VAL A 62 -5.79 24.12 7.92
CA VAL A 62 -4.54 24.22 8.68
C VAL A 62 -3.53 25.00 7.86
N ARG A 63 -3.11 26.12 8.44
CA ARG A 63 -2.24 27.06 7.78
C ARG A 63 -0.92 26.41 7.36
N GLU A 64 -0.52 26.65 6.13
CA GLU A 64 0.73 26.18 5.54
C GLU A 64 0.82 24.68 5.27
N LEU A 65 -0.17 23.87 5.67
CA LEU A 65 -0.11 22.41 5.45
C LEU A 65 -0.04 22.05 3.97
N SER A 66 -0.91 22.66 3.15
CA SER A 66 -0.92 22.40 1.69
C SER A 66 0.43 22.76 1.06
N GLU A 67 1.03 23.84 1.48
CA GLU A 67 2.34 24.29 1.00
C GLU A 67 3.45 23.33 1.44
N GLU A 68 3.40 22.84 2.68
CA GLU A 68 4.36 21.84 3.17
C GLU A 68 4.28 20.54 2.40
N LEU A 69 3.07 20.08 2.10
CA LEU A 69 2.87 18.85 1.31
C LEU A 69 3.40 19.00 -0.11
N ILE A 70 3.16 20.14 -0.74
CA ILE A 70 3.69 20.44 -2.09
C ILE A 70 5.22 20.50 -2.04
N ARG A 71 5.78 21.19 -1.07
CA ARG A 71 7.23 21.30 -0.89
C ARG A 71 7.87 19.94 -0.66
N PHE A 72 7.27 19.12 0.20
CA PHE A 72 7.75 17.77 0.47
C PHE A 72 7.80 16.93 -0.81
N GLN A 73 6.73 16.96 -1.60
CA GLN A 73 6.68 16.23 -2.86
C GLN A 73 7.73 16.73 -3.86
N HIS A 74 7.92 18.03 -3.92
CA HIS A 74 8.94 18.64 -4.79
C HIS A 74 10.35 18.23 -4.35
N ASP A 75 10.65 18.30 -3.05
CA ASP A 75 11.96 17.95 -2.50
C ASP A 75 12.28 16.46 -2.67
N HIS A 76 11.26 15.62 -2.80
CA HIS A 76 11.39 14.17 -2.97
C HIS A 76 10.93 13.72 -4.35
N HIS A 77 11.02 14.55 -5.37
CA HIS A 77 10.54 14.27 -6.72
C HIS A 77 11.15 13.01 -7.36
N MET A 78 12.31 12.56 -6.89
CA MET A 78 12.93 11.31 -7.35
C MET A 78 12.13 10.08 -6.94
N HIS A 79 11.30 10.19 -5.90
CA HIS A 79 10.52 9.09 -5.35
C HIS A 79 9.01 9.30 -5.50
N VAL A 80 8.55 10.54 -5.61
CA VAL A 80 7.14 10.87 -5.78
C VAL A 80 6.79 10.89 -7.26
N LEU A 81 5.94 9.96 -7.70
CA LEU A 81 5.54 9.85 -9.09
C LEU A 81 4.37 10.75 -9.45
N SER A 82 3.40 10.84 -8.56
CA SER A 82 2.15 11.58 -8.81
C SER A 82 1.39 11.79 -7.51
N SER A 83 0.47 12.71 -7.52
CA SER A 83 -0.50 12.87 -6.44
C SER A 83 -1.87 13.24 -6.99
N LEU A 84 -2.90 12.87 -6.24
CA LEU A 84 -4.30 13.19 -6.54
C LEU A 84 -4.92 13.83 -5.30
N HIS A 85 -5.49 15.02 -5.49
CA HIS A 85 -6.12 15.80 -4.42
C HIS A 85 -7.63 15.83 -4.64
N ILE A 86 -8.38 15.49 -3.60
CA ILE A 86 -9.84 15.45 -3.63
C ILE A 86 -10.40 16.17 -2.40
N HIS A 87 -11.33 17.10 -2.63
CA HIS A 87 -12.10 17.69 -1.54
C HIS A 87 -13.21 16.73 -1.13
N LEU A 88 -13.22 16.33 0.13
CA LEU A 88 -14.28 15.46 0.67
C LEU A 88 -15.47 16.27 1.19
N ASP A 89 -15.17 17.33 1.93
CA ASP A 89 -16.15 18.25 2.47
C ASP A 89 -15.52 19.62 2.69
N HIS A 90 -16.23 20.52 3.40
CA HIS A 90 -15.74 21.88 3.65
C HIS A 90 -14.38 21.92 4.37
N ASP A 91 -14.14 20.98 5.28
CA ASP A 91 -12.93 20.99 6.13
C ASP A 91 -11.90 19.96 5.70
N ASN A 92 -12.29 18.87 5.08
CA ASN A 92 -11.43 17.72 4.87
C ASN A 92 -11.07 17.48 3.40
N CYS A 93 -9.80 17.22 3.18
CA CYS A 93 -9.26 16.81 1.89
C CYS A 93 -8.66 15.40 2.00
N LEU A 94 -8.78 14.66 0.93
CA LEU A 94 -8.08 13.40 0.73
C LEU A 94 -6.98 13.64 -0.30
N GLU A 95 -5.79 13.16 -0.03
CA GLU A 95 -4.71 13.16 -1.00
C GLU A 95 -4.11 11.77 -1.11
N ILE A 96 -3.89 11.33 -2.34
CA ILE A 96 -3.22 10.07 -2.65
C ILE A 96 -1.89 10.41 -3.29
N ILE A 97 -0.80 9.96 -2.66
CA ILE A 97 0.56 10.21 -3.13
C ILE A 97 1.16 8.88 -3.57
N VAL A 98 1.56 8.79 -4.82
CA VAL A 98 2.18 7.58 -5.37
C VAL A 98 3.69 7.73 -5.30
N VAL A 99 4.35 6.79 -4.62
CA VAL A 99 5.80 6.81 -4.41
C VAL A 99 6.45 5.54 -4.94
N ARG A 100 7.72 5.66 -5.33
CA ARG A 100 8.53 4.55 -5.81
C ARG A 100 9.94 4.67 -5.27
N GLY A 101 10.50 3.58 -4.81
CA GLY A 101 11.85 3.52 -4.27
C GLY A 101 12.06 2.27 -3.44
N ALA A 102 13.21 2.16 -2.80
CA ALA A 102 13.47 1.08 -1.87
C ALA A 102 12.42 1.07 -0.75
N GLY A 103 11.94 -0.10 -0.37
CA GLY A 103 10.88 -0.26 0.64
C GLY A 103 11.08 0.58 1.89
N PRO A 104 12.24 0.48 2.57
CA PRO A 104 12.52 1.29 3.75
C PRO A 104 12.50 2.80 3.48
N LYS A 105 12.97 3.23 2.31
CA LYS A 105 12.98 4.65 1.94
C LYS A 105 11.59 5.22 1.79
N ILE A 106 10.72 4.56 1.03
CA ILE A 106 9.36 5.06 0.81
C ILE A 106 8.52 4.97 2.09
N LYS A 107 8.77 3.99 2.93
CA LYS A 107 8.15 3.88 4.25
C LYS A 107 8.54 5.06 5.14
N HIS A 108 9.82 5.44 5.14
CA HIS A 108 10.29 6.60 5.88
C HIS A 108 9.64 7.90 5.38
N LEU A 109 9.51 8.06 4.07
CA LEU A 109 8.82 9.23 3.49
C LEU A 109 7.36 9.30 3.93
N ALA A 110 6.67 8.16 3.93
CA ALA A 110 5.28 8.07 4.40
C ALA A 110 5.17 8.47 5.88
N ASP A 111 6.05 7.96 6.73
CA ASP A 111 6.04 8.25 8.15
C ASP A 111 6.22 9.76 8.42
N ARG A 112 7.06 10.43 7.66
CA ARG A 112 7.25 11.88 7.77
C ARG A 112 5.99 12.65 7.42
N ILE A 113 5.30 12.28 6.35
CA ILE A 113 4.03 12.91 5.97
C ILE A 113 2.97 12.65 7.03
N LEU A 114 2.84 11.41 7.49
CA LEU A 114 1.86 11.02 8.51
C LEU A 114 2.06 11.74 9.84
N ALA A 115 3.29 12.10 10.17
CA ALA A 115 3.62 12.84 11.38
C ALA A 115 3.43 14.37 11.25
N THR A 116 3.12 14.86 10.06
CA THR A 116 2.96 16.31 9.81
C THR A 116 1.70 16.83 10.50
N LYS A 117 1.84 17.95 11.21
CA LYS A 117 0.71 18.60 11.89
C LYS A 117 -0.39 18.96 10.90
N GLY A 118 -1.63 18.58 11.23
CA GLY A 118 -2.80 18.82 10.39
C GLY A 118 -3.22 17.59 9.59
N VAL A 119 -2.36 16.61 9.44
CA VAL A 119 -2.73 15.31 8.89
C VAL A 119 -3.49 14.54 9.96
N LYS A 120 -4.78 14.30 9.72
CA LYS A 120 -5.67 13.65 10.69
C LYS A 120 -5.48 12.14 10.72
N HIS A 121 -5.28 11.54 9.57
CA HIS A 121 -5.19 10.10 9.40
C HIS A 121 -4.53 9.78 8.06
N GLY A 122 -3.92 8.62 7.98
CA GLY A 122 -3.39 8.13 6.71
C GLY A 122 -2.94 6.70 6.79
N ARG A 123 -2.75 6.11 5.62
CA ARG A 123 -2.28 4.73 5.47
C ARG A 123 -1.42 4.60 4.23
N MET A 124 -0.33 3.89 4.37
CA MET A 124 0.55 3.50 3.28
C MET A 124 0.29 2.05 2.88
N VAL A 125 0.11 1.83 1.58
CA VAL A 125 0.07 0.48 1.00
C VAL A 125 1.28 0.35 0.09
N ILE A 126 2.15 -0.61 0.39
CA ILE A 126 3.35 -0.89 -0.39
C ILE A 126 3.14 -2.19 -1.17
N THR A 127 3.51 -2.19 -2.43
CA THR A 127 3.48 -3.39 -3.26
C THR A 127 4.70 -3.46 -4.17
N SER A 128 4.88 -4.62 -4.81
CA SER A 128 5.93 -4.80 -5.81
C SER A 128 5.67 -3.93 -7.04
N THR A 129 6.75 -3.59 -7.75
CA THR A 129 6.64 -3.01 -9.10
C THR A 129 6.15 -4.03 -10.13
N GLY A 130 6.13 -5.32 -9.78
CA GLY A 130 5.71 -6.42 -10.64
C GLY A 130 6.83 -7.02 -11.48
N GLY A 131 7.97 -6.34 -11.57
CA GLY A 131 9.07 -6.77 -12.43
C GLY A 131 9.64 -8.15 -12.12
N ASP A 132 9.75 -8.48 -10.84
CA ASP A 132 10.35 -9.73 -10.37
C ASP A 132 9.30 -10.76 -9.92
N LEU A 133 8.00 -10.46 -10.07
CA LEU A 133 6.95 -11.39 -9.67
C LEU A 133 6.70 -12.44 -10.77
N PRO A 134 6.77 -13.74 -10.44
CA PRO A 134 6.40 -14.80 -11.37
C PRO A 134 4.90 -14.74 -11.68
N LYS A 135 4.57 -15.21 -12.87
CA LYS A 135 3.16 -15.33 -13.30
C LYS A 135 2.41 -16.38 -12.50
#